data_1bedf1e99188a1d8b5a6f8db7780aed9
#
_entry.id   1bedf1e99188a1d8b5a6f8db7780aed9
#
_cell.length_a   1.000
_cell.length_b   1.000
_cell.length_c   1.000
_cell.angle_alpha   90.00
_cell.angle_beta   90.00
_cell.angle_gamma   90.00
#
_symmetry.space_group_name_H-M   'P 1'
#
loop_
_entity.id
_entity.type
_entity.pdbx_description
1 polymer ?
#
loop_
_entity_poly.entity_id
_entity_poly.type
_entity_poly.pdbx_seq_one_letter_code
_entity_poly.pdbx_strand_id
1 'polypeptide(L)'
;MTSVGIDVGGTKCHGVRLDDAGAVVAEVRYPTPPADQLVEVLARMFSELGGTTSLGVGVPGLITPEGVIRASPNMPGAFNVSVGPALRELLGVKVHVENDATVAAYAEWKVGAAHGSQNAVMVTLGTGIGGGIVMGGELQRGANGFAGEIGHMMVERNGLECVCGRRGCWERYASGSALRTLSGGMSGEDVFAAAARGEAHAQSVVAEFTDWIAVGLASLTNICDPEVIVIGGGVVQSIVDVMDVVSARFAEALYSPEWRQHPRLVTATLGERAGAIGSALISSLA
;
A
#
# COMPACT_ATOMS: atom_id res chain seq x y z
N MET A 1 2.40 16.87 19.14
CA MET A 1 3.30 15.87 19.79
C MET A 1 4.18 15.28 18.74
N THR A 2 5.48 15.23 18.96
CA THR A 2 6.42 14.57 18.06
C THR A 2 6.11 13.06 18.01
N SER A 3 6.17 12.45 16.83
CA SER A 3 5.93 11.02 16.64
C SER A 3 6.98 10.39 15.72
N VAL A 4 7.26 9.12 15.93
CA VAL A 4 8.15 8.34 15.08
C VAL A 4 7.35 7.28 14.36
N GLY A 5 7.58 7.16 13.05
CA GLY A 5 7.02 6.12 12.22
C GLY A 5 8.08 5.40 11.41
N ILE A 6 7.96 4.09 11.32
CA ILE A 6 8.85 3.25 10.53
C ILE A 6 8.02 2.39 9.60
N ASP A 7 8.37 2.40 8.32
CA ASP A 7 7.79 1.55 7.30
C ASP A 7 8.79 0.47 6.90
N VAL A 8 8.37 -0.79 6.98
CA VAL A 8 9.17 -1.96 6.63
C VAL A 8 8.79 -2.44 5.24
N GLY A 9 9.56 -2.01 4.25
CA GLY A 9 9.41 -2.52 2.88
C GLY A 9 10.14 -3.84 2.65
N GLY A 10 9.98 -4.41 1.47
CA GLY A 10 10.63 -5.70 1.12
C GLY A 10 12.17 -5.64 1.06
N THR A 11 12.77 -4.47 0.84
CA THR A 11 14.23 -4.31 0.69
C THR A 11 14.82 -3.28 1.64
N LYS A 12 14.03 -2.33 2.11
CA LYS A 12 14.47 -1.24 2.99
C LYS A 12 13.41 -0.94 4.05
N CYS A 13 13.87 -0.60 5.25
CA CYS A 13 13.07 0.05 6.28
C CYS A 13 13.28 1.56 6.18
N HIS A 14 12.23 2.34 6.26
CA HIS A 14 12.25 3.80 6.17
C HIS A 14 11.61 4.38 7.41
N GLY A 15 12.36 5.12 8.21
CA GLY A 15 11.89 5.76 9.42
C GLY A 15 11.86 7.27 9.30
N VAL A 16 10.84 7.92 9.87
CA VAL A 16 10.71 9.37 9.97
C VAL A 16 10.34 9.79 11.39
N ARG A 17 10.77 10.99 11.77
CA ARG A 17 10.22 11.71 12.92
C ARG A 17 9.45 12.92 12.43
N LEU A 18 8.21 13.04 12.91
CA LEU A 18 7.37 14.21 12.68
C LEU A 18 7.45 15.16 13.90
N ASP A 19 7.42 16.45 13.62
CA ASP A 19 7.23 17.49 14.65
C ASP A 19 5.74 17.66 14.99
N ASP A 20 5.45 18.63 15.87
CA ASP A 20 4.08 18.94 16.30
C ASP A 20 3.19 19.52 15.19
N ALA A 21 3.80 20.01 14.10
CA ALA A 21 3.11 20.48 12.91
C ALA A 21 2.89 19.38 11.85
N GLY A 22 3.43 18.16 12.09
CA GLY A 22 3.37 17.05 11.15
C GLY A 22 4.46 17.08 10.06
N ALA A 23 5.45 17.98 10.18
CA ALA A 23 6.57 18.05 9.25
C ALA A 23 7.63 16.99 9.56
N VAL A 24 8.24 16.39 8.53
CA VAL A 24 9.35 15.46 8.68
C VAL A 24 10.60 16.22 9.07
N VAL A 25 11.11 15.98 10.29
CA VAL A 25 12.30 16.66 10.85
C VAL A 25 13.52 15.76 10.97
N ALA A 26 13.36 14.46 10.87
CA ALA A 26 14.45 13.48 10.78
C ALA A 26 14.03 12.26 9.96
N GLU A 27 14.99 11.64 9.33
CA GLU A 27 14.78 10.49 8.45
C GLU A 27 15.96 9.52 8.53
N VAL A 28 15.68 8.22 8.60
CA VAL A 28 16.69 7.17 8.58
C VAL A 28 16.27 6.05 7.63
N ARG A 29 17.24 5.35 7.04
CA ARG A 29 16.98 4.20 6.14
C ARG A 29 17.93 3.07 6.47
N TYR A 30 17.37 1.87 6.58
CA TYR A 30 18.09 0.63 6.83
C TYR A 30 17.70 -0.43 5.80
N PRO A 31 18.59 -1.37 5.46
CA PRO A 31 18.17 -2.58 4.76
C PRO A 31 17.12 -3.34 5.60
N THR A 32 16.15 -3.96 4.95
CA THR A 32 15.18 -4.81 5.64
C THR A 32 15.89 -6.02 6.23
N PRO A 33 15.83 -6.22 7.56
CA PRO A 33 16.48 -7.34 8.21
C PRO A 33 15.69 -8.65 8.03
N PRO A 34 16.30 -9.80 8.31
CA PRO A 34 15.57 -11.04 8.55
C PRO A 34 14.54 -10.87 9.69
N ALA A 35 13.48 -11.69 9.64
CA ALA A 35 12.33 -11.54 10.56
C ALA A 35 12.71 -11.67 12.05
N ASP A 36 13.72 -12.47 12.39
CA ASP A 36 14.25 -12.66 13.76
C ASP A 36 15.04 -11.45 14.29
N GLN A 37 15.52 -10.56 13.42
CA GLN A 37 16.24 -9.34 13.78
C GLN A 37 15.35 -8.09 13.69
N LEU A 38 14.11 -8.22 13.25
CA LEU A 38 13.23 -7.10 12.95
C LEU A 38 13.03 -6.17 14.15
N VAL A 39 12.71 -6.73 15.33
CA VAL A 39 12.45 -5.96 16.56
C VAL A 39 13.67 -5.14 16.97
N GLU A 40 14.86 -5.72 16.92
CA GLU A 40 16.11 -5.05 17.30
C GLU A 40 16.43 -3.88 16.35
N VAL A 41 16.27 -4.09 15.03
CA VAL A 41 16.53 -3.06 14.02
C VAL A 41 15.52 -1.92 14.16
N LEU A 42 14.24 -2.20 14.38
CA LEU A 42 13.21 -1.18 14.59
C LEU A 42 13.48 -0.34 15.86
N ALA A 43 13.91 -0.99 16.95
CA ALA A 43 14.28 -0.29 18.18
C ALA A 43 15.50 0.61 18.00
N ARG A 44 16.50 0.18 17.23
CA ARG A 44 17.66 0.99 16.86
C ARG A 44 17.25 2.22 16.05
N MET A 45 16.43 2.04 15.00
CA MET A 45 15.92 3.13 14.17
C MET A 45 15.12 4.15 15.00
N PHE A 46 14.28 3.67 15.92
CA PHE A 46 13.53 4.52 16.84
C PHE A 46 14.46 5.37 17.72
N SER A 47 15.52 4.78 18.26
CA SER A 47 16.51 5.50 19.07
C SER A 47 17.29 6.53 18.26
N GLU A 48 17.68 6.19 17.03
CA GLU A 48 18.40 7.10 16.12
C GLU A 48 17.55 8.31 15.70
N LEU A 49 16.24 8.10 15.55
CA LEU A 49 15.28 9.19 15.30
C LEU A 49 15.00 10.04 16.54
N GLY A 50 15.68 9.79 17.64
CA GLY A 50 15.62 10.57 18.88
C GLY A 50 14.50 10.13 19.84
N GLY A 51 13.82 9.03 19.56
CA GLY A 51 12.75 8.49 20.41
C GLY A 51 11.57 9.46 20.60
N THR A 52 10.47 8.94 21.07
CA THR A 52 9.25 9.69 21.44
C THR A 52 8.43 8.86 22.41
N THR A 53 7.27 9.34 22.83
CA THR A 53 6.35 8.60 23.70
C THR A 53 5.57 7.51 22.98
N SER A 54 5.62 7.48 21.62
CA SER A 54 4.94 6.50 20.79
C SER A 54 5.72 6.19 19.53
N LEU A 55 5.57 4.96 19.04
CA LEU A 55 6.14 4.46 17.79
C LEU A 55 5.02 3.83 16.95
N GLY A 56 4.93 4.20 15.69
CA GLY A 56 4.13 3.50 14.70
C GLY A 56 5.01 2.70 13.76
N VAL A 57 4.57 1.51 13.36
CA VAL A 57 5.31 0.63 12.45
C VAL A 57 4.36 0.07 11.40
N GLY A 58 4.68 0.30 10.12
CA GLY A 58 4.07 -0.37 8.99
C GLY A 58 4.88 -1.61 8.63
N VAL A 59 4.25 -2.77 8.50
CA VAL A 59 4.93 -4.01 8.11
C VAL A 59 4.09 -4.77 7.07
N PRO A 60 4.72 -5.48 6.12
CA PRO A 60 3.96 -6.24 5.13
C PRO A 60 3.29 -7.47 5.75
N GLY A 61 2.07 -7.79 5.32
CA GLY A 61 1.35 -8.99 5.68
C GLY A 61 0.14 -8.79 6.59
N LEU A 62 -0.36 -9.88 7.17
CA LEU A 62 -1.54 -9.90 8.02
C LEU A 62 -1.16 -9.53 9.46
N ILE A 63 -1.60 -8.36 9.92
CA ILE A 63 -1.22 -7.79 11.22
C ILE A 63 -2.44 -7.77 12.14
N THR A 64 -2.33 -8.40 13.32
CA THR A 64 -3.41 -8.37 14.31
C THR A 64 -3.47 -7.02 15.05
N PRO A 65 -4.61 -6.70 15.69
CA PRO A 65 -4.73 -5.48 16.51
C PRO A 65 -3.66 -5.35 17.61
N GLU A 66 -3.12 -6.47 18.11
CA GLU A 66 -2.05 -6.50 19.11
C GLU A 66 -0.67 -6.20 18.53
N GLY A 67 -0.55 -6.15 17.16
CA GLY A 67 0.70 -5.94 16.45
C GLY A 67 1.54 -7.22 16.27
N VAL A 68 0.86 -8.34 16.02
CA VAL A 68 1.51 -9.62 15.68
C VAL A 68 1.41 -9.85 14.17
N ILE A 69 2.53 -10.11 13.51
CA ILE A 69 2.56 -10.57 12.12
C ILE A 69 2.12 -12.03 12.10
N ARG A 70 0.92 -12.32 11.58
CA ARG A 70 0.43 -13.70 11.45
C ARG A 70 1.08 -14.41 10.28
N ALA A 71 1.21 -13.74 9.17
CA ALA A 71 1.90 -14.22 7.97
C ALA A 71 2.31 -13.04 7.09
N SER A 72 3.47 -13.14 6.47
CA SER A 72 3.92 -12.18 5.46
C SER A 72 4.57 -12.94 4.30
N PRO A 73 3.88 -13.09 3.16
CA PRO A 73 4.45 -13.73 1.97
C PRO A 73 5.72 -13.05 1.48
N ASN A 74 5.83 -11.73 1.70
CA ASN A 74 6.95 -10.89 1.26
C ASN A 74 8.11 -10.81 2.27
N MET A 75 7.96 -11.45 3.44
CA MET A 75 9.01 -11.51 4.48
C MET A 75 9.18 -12.97 4.93
N PRO A 76 10.11 -13.72 4.31
CA PRO A 76 10.35 -15.12 4.66
C PRO A 76 10.66 -15.29 6.16
N GLY A 77 10.01 -16.26 6.79
CA GLY A 77 10.16 -16.52 8.23
C GLY A 77 9.27 -15.68 9.16
N ALA A 78 8.53 -14.71 8.64
CA ALA A 78 7.62 -13.90 9.44
C ALA A 78 6.26 -14.60 9.67
N PHE A 79 6.25 -15.57 10.56
CA PHE A 79 5.04 -16.27 11.00
C PHE A 79 4.89 -16.14 12.52
N ASN A 80 3.75 -15.58 12.96
CA ASN A 80 3.45 -15.35 14.39
C ASN A 80 4.54 -14.53 15.12
N VAL A 81 5.11 -13.51 14.44
CA VAL A 81 6.14 -12.64 15.05
C VAL A 81 5.48 -11.54 15.86
N SER A 82 5.72 -11.50 17.16
CA SER A 82 5.13 -10.55 18.11
C SER A 82 5.86 -9.20 18.10
N VAL A 83 5.79 -8.45 17.00
CA VAL A 83 6.52 -7.17 16.83
C VAL A 83 6.05 -6.11 17.83
N GLY A 84 4.74 -5.87 17.91
CA GLY A 84 4.19 -4.85 18.79
C GLY A 84 4.44 -5.12 20.27
N PRO A 85 4.11 -6.31 20.80
CA PRO A 85 4.42 -6.66 22.20
C PRO A 85 5.92 -6.54 22.53
N ALA A 86 6.80 -7.08 21.68
CA ALA A 86 8.24 -7.05 21.90
C ALA A 86 8.82 -5.62 21.90
N LEU A 87 8.37 -4.76 20.98
CA LEU A 87 8.79 -3.36 20.96
C LEU A 87 8.27 -2.58 22.16
N ARG A 88 7.04 -2.83 22.63
CA ARG A 88 6.50 -2.20 23.85
C ARG A 88 7.32 -2.57 25.08
N GLU A 89 7.68 -3.83 25.21
CA GLU A 89 8.53 -4.32 26.31
C GLU A 89 9.94 -3.71 26.25
N LEU A 90 10.56 -3.70 25.06
CA LEU A 90 11.94 -3.23 24.87
C LEU A 90 12.08 -1.72 25.05
N LEU A 91 11.13 -0.94 24.52
CA LEU A 91 11.24 0.52 24.47
C LEU A 91 10.51 1.24 25.60
N GLY A 92 9.55 0.60 26.26
CA GLY A 92 8.74 1.22 27.31
C GLY A 92 7.81 2.33 26.81
N VAL A 93 7.46 2.33 25.50
CA VAL A 93 6.59 3.32 24.88
C VAL A 93 5.35 2.66 24.28
N LYS A 94 4.36 3.46 23.91
CA LYS A 94 3.23 2.97 23.13
C LYS A 94 3.70 2.59 21.72
N VAL A 95 3.27 1.42 21.24
CA VAL A 95 3.62 0.94 19.90
C VAL A 95 2.35 0.51 19.17
N HIS A 96 2.14 1.06 17.99
CA HIS A 96 1.11 0.65 17.04
C HIS A 96 1.78 -0.02 15.84
N VAL A 97 1.36 -1.23 15.50
CA VAL A 97 1.86 -1.96 14.31
C VAL A 97 0.68 -2.22 13.41
N GLU A 98 0.83 -1.89 12.13
CA GLU A 98 -0.21 -2.00 11.12
C GLU A 98 0.36 -2.54 9.79
N ASN A 99 -0.49 -2.93 8.86
CA ASN A 99 -0.06 -3.26 7.50
C ASN A 99 0.52 -2.03 6.79
N ASP A 100 1.57 -2.22 5.97
CA ASP A 100 2.32 -1.18 5.26
C ASP A 100 1.45 -0.36 4.28
N ALA A 101 0.60 -1.02 3.49
CA ALA A 101 -0.31 -0.33 2.58
C ALA A 101 -1.44 0.40 3.34
N THR A 102 -1.88 -0.14 4.47
CA THR A 102 -2.88 0.48 5.33
C THR A 102 -2.36 1.77 5.97
N VAL A 103 -1.10 1.80 6.46
CA VAL A 103 -0.53 3.07 6.97
C VAL A 103 -0.28 4.07 5.86
N ALA A 104 0.12 3.64 4.66
CA ALA A 104 0.24 4.53 3.51
C ALA A 104 -1.10 5.17 3.13
N ALA A 105 -2.19 4.39 3.15
CA ALA A 105 -3.55 4.89 2.95
C ALA A 105 -3.95 5.89 4.02
N TYR A 106 -3.61 5.62 5.27
CA TYR A 106 -3.85 6.53 6.39
C TYR A 106 -3.14 7.87 6.20
N ALA A 107 -1.89 7.86 5.73
CA ALA A 107 -1.14 9.09 5.42
C ALA A 107 -1.81 9.91 4.32
N GLU A 108 -2.12 9.28 3.19
CA GLU A 108 -2.76 9.95 2.05
C GLU A 108 -4.15 10.50 2.41
N TRP A 109 -4.87 9.83 3.31
CA TRP A 109 -6.13 10.34 3.82
C TRP A 109 -5.95 11.50 4.80
N LYS A 110 -4.96 11.45 5.70
CA LYS A 110 -4.77 12.50 6.72
C LYS A 110 -4.13 13.77 6.19
N VAL A 111 -3.11 13.63 5.32
CA VAL A 111 -2.26 14.75 4.89
C VAL A 111 -1.92 14.74 3.39
N GLY A 112 -2.49 13.81 2.61
CA GLY A 112 -2.17 13.64 1.20
C GLY A 112 -3.37 13.78 0.25
N ALA A 113 -3.38 12.99 -0.82
CA ALA A 113 -4.32 13.09 -1.96
C ALA A 113 -5.79 12.87 -1.61
N ALA A 114 -6.10 12.16 -0.53
CA ALA A 114 -7.47 11.92 -0.04
C ALA A 114 -7.86 12.81 1.14
N HIS A 115 -7.06 13.83 1.46
CA HIS A 115 -7.37 14.73 2.59
C HIS A 115 -8.76 15.35 2.45
N GLY A 116 -9.52 15.31 3.55
CA GLY A 116 -10.87 15.89 3.63
C GLY A 116 -12.00 14.97 3.14
N SER A 117 -11.70 13.81 2.54
CA SER A 117 -12.72 12.82 2.17
C SER A 117 -13.19 12.00 3.38
N GLN A 118 -14.46 11.57 3.35
CA GLN A 118 -15.01 10.65 4.35
C GLN A 118 -14.89 9.19 3.91
N ASN A 119 -14.89 8.95 2.58
CA ASN A 119 -14.82 7.62 2.02
C ASN A 119 -13.72 7.59 0.96
N ALA A 120 -12.63 6.88 1.23
CA ALA A 120 -11.48 6.78 0.36
C ALA A 120 -10.96 5.34 0.30
N VAL A 121 -10.46 4.96 -0.86
CA VAL A 121 -9.69 3.72 -1.03
C VAL A 121 -8.32 4.08 -1.57
N MET A 122 -7.27 3.53 -0.99
CA MET A 122 -5.94 3.58 -1.58
C MET A 122 -5.59 2.22 -2.18
N VAL A 123 -5.01 2.27 -3.37
CA VAL A 123 -4.46 1.12 -4.09
C VAL A 123 -2.99 1.37 -4.34
N THR A 124 -2.11 0.54 -3.80
CA THR A 124 -0.67 0.62 -4.05
C THR A 124 -0.28 -0.37 -5.14
N LEU A 125 0.14 0.12 -6.30
CA LEU A 125 0.66 -0.67 -7.42
C LEU A 125 2.19 -0.72 -7.32
N GLY A 126 2.69 -1.76 -6.69
CA GLY A 126 4.12 -2.02 -6.48
C GLY A 126 4.53 -3.38 -7.07
N THR A 127 5.41 -4.11 -6.39
CA THR A 127 5.72 -5.51 -6.71
C THR A 127 4.45 -6.37 -6.68
N GLY A 128 3.57 -6.16 -5.70
CA GLY A 128 2.22 -6.67 -5.61
C GLY A 128 1.20 -5.52 -5.61
N ILE A 129 -0.01 -5.80 -5.12
CA ILE A 129 -1.05 -4.80 -4.85
C ILE A 129 -1.40 -4.83 -3.38
N GLY A 130 -1.23 -3.70 -2.71
CA GLY A 130 -1.74 -3.45 -1.37
C GLY A 130 -2.85 -2.42 -1.38
N GLY A 131 -3.49 -2.21 -0.22
CA GLY A 131 -4.51 -1.18 -0.10
C GLY A 131 -4.87 -0.83 1.32
N GLY A 132 -5.69 0.22 1.43
CA GLY A 132 -6.32 0.64 2.67
C GLY A 132 -7.64 1.31 2.38
N ILE A 133 -8.57 1.18 3.30
CA ILE A 133 -9.96 1.59 3.14
C ILE A 133 -10.33 2.54 4.27
N VAL A 134 -10.88 3.68 3.93
CA VAL A 134 -11.49 4.64 4.85
C VAL A 134 -12.97 4.74 4.53
N MET A 135 -13.84 4.56 5.52
CA MET A 135 -15.30 4.66 5.37
C MET A 135 -15.87 5.43 6.54
N GLY A 136 -16.71 6.44 6.24
CA GLY A 136 -17.32 7.29 7.26
C GLY A 136 -16.30 8.07 8.11
N GLY A 137 -15.15 8.41 7.55
CA GLY A 137 -14.07 9.10 8.27
C GLY A 137 -13.27 8.21 9.23
N GLU A 138 -13.33 6.89 9.06
CA GLU A 138 -12.61 5.92 9.87
C GLU A 138 -11.83 4.91 9.01
N LEU A 139 -10.59 4.63 9.43
CA LEU A 139 -9.77 3.58 8.81
C LEU A 139 -10.36 2.21 9.13
N GLN A 140 -10.65 1.44 8.09
CA GLN A 140 -11.25 0.12 8.20
C GLN A 140 -10.17 -0.96 8.38
N ARG A 141 -10.12 -1.56 9.56
CA ARG A 141 -9.18 -2.65 9.89
C ARG A 141 -9.82 -4.03 9.83
N GLY A 142 -11.17 -4.08 9.84
CA GLY A 142 -11.89 -5.35 9.95
C GLY A 142 -11.79 -5.98 11.34
N ALA A 143 -12.42 -7.12 11.51
CA ALA A 143 -12.53 -7.80 12.81
C ALA A 143 -11.19 -8.32 13.35
N ASN A 144 -10.24 -8.65 12.47
CA ASN A 144 -8.96 -9.26 12.83
C ASN A 144 -7.73 -8.37 12.48
N GLY A 145 -7.97 -7.16 11.97
CA GLY A 145 -6.91 -6.28 11.47
C GLY A 145 -6.49 -6.54 10.02
N PHE A 146 -7.25 -7.34 9.25
CA PHE A 146 -6.84 -7.83 7.93
C PHE A 146 -7.62 -7.20 6.76
N ALA A 147 -8.40 -6.16 6.99
CA ALA A 147 -9.07 -5.46 5.90
C ALA A 147 -8.05 -4.71 5.03
N GLY A 148 -8.34 -4.61 3.74
CA GLY A 148 -7.45 -3.92 2.81
C GLY A 148 -6.56 -4.84 1.96
N GLU A 149 -6.66 -6.16 2.11
CA GLU A 149 -5.96 -7.16 1.30
C GLU A 149 -6.54 -7.27 -0.13
N ILE A 150 -6.75 -6.10 -0.76
CA ILE A 150 -7.46 -5.96 -2.04
C ILE A 150 -6.73 -6.61 -3.21
N GLY A 151 -5.40 -6.71 -3.17
CA GLY A 151 -4.60 -7.39 -4.17
C GLY A 151 -4.91 -8.87 -4.28
N HIS A 152 -5.46 -9.47 -3.20
CA HIS A 152 -5.85 -10.87 -3.17
C HIS A 152 -7.33 -11.12 -3.51
N MET A 153 -8.08 -10.10 -3.96
CA MET A 153 -9.38 -10.31 -4.59
C MET A 153 -9.22 -11.24 -5.80
N MET A 154 -10.06 -12.27 -5.87
CA MET A 154 -10.08 -13.21 -7.00
C MET A 154 -10.82 -12.56 -8.17
N VAL A 155 -10.09 -12.12 -9.20
CA VAL A 155 -10.63 -11.53 -10.42
C VAL A 155 -10.75 -12.55 -11.56
N GLU A 156 -10.08 -13.71 -11.45
CA GLU A 156 -10.13 -14.79 -12.43
C GLU A 156 -10.09 -16.16 -11.73
N ARG A 157 -11.21 -16.91 -11.79
CA ARG A 157 -11.39 -18.16 -11.03
C ARG A 157 -10.31 -19.23 -11.28
N ASN A 158 -9.92 -19.42 -12.53
CA ASN A 158 -8.93 -20.40 -12.94
C ASN A 158 -7.61 -19.75 -13.36
N GLY A 159 -7.35 -18.55 -12.84
CA GLY A 159 -6.26 -17.71 -13.26
C GLY A 159 -4.88 -18.13 -12.74
N LEU A 160 -3.96 -17.17 -12.81
CA LEU A 160 -2.55 -17.35 -12.44
C LEU A 160 -2.38 -17.70 -10.96
N GLU A 161 -1.38 -18.53 -10.67
CA GLU A 161 -1.00 -18.83 -9.28
C GLU A 161 -0.46 -17.58 -8.57
N CYS A 162 -0.90 -17.37 -7.34
CA CYS A 162 -0.45 -16.29 -6.48
C CYS A 162 0.44 -16.81 -5.36
N VAL A 163 1.39 -16.00 -4.92
CA VAL A 163 2.29 -16.30 -3.79
C VAL A 163 1.54 -16.57 -2.48
N CYS A 164 0.29 -16.10 -2.35
CA CYS A 164 -0.57 -16.41 -1.20
C CYS A 164 -1.12 -17.86 -1.20
N GLY A 165 -0.76 -18.67 -2.19
CA GLY A 165 -1.23 -20.06 -2.34
C GLY A 165 -2.60 -20.21 -3.02
N ARG A 166 -3.17 -19.13 -3.53
CA ARG A 166 -4.45 -19.12 -4.28
C ARG A 166 -4.21 -18.83 -5.75
N ARG A 167 -5.28 -18.81 -6.54
CA ARG A 167 -5.22 -18.50 -7.97
C ARG A 167 -6.13 -17.31 -8.29
N GLY A 168 -5.73 -16.54 -9.31
CA GLY A 168 -6.56 -15.48 -9.86
C GLY A 168 -6.65 -14.20 -9.02
N CYS A 169 -5.73 -13.98 -8.08
CA CYS A 169 -5.64 -12.73 -7.32
C CYS A 169 -5.34 -11.55 -8.25
N TRP A 170 -5.96 -10.41 -8.00
CA TRP A 170 -5.83 -9.20 -8.81
C TRP A 170 -4.38 -8.76 -9.01
N GLU A 171 -3.54 -8.86 -7.99
CA GLU A 171 -2.11 -8.50 -8.09
C GLU A 171 -1.35 -9.29 -9.17
N ARG A 172 -1.84 -10.47 -9.57
CA ARG A 172 -1.23 -11.28 -10.63
C ARG A 172 -1.44 -10.71 -12.02
N TYR A 173 -2.31 -9.70 -12.16
CA TYR A 173 -2.73 -9.11 -13.43
C TYR A 173 -2.43 -7.60 -13.50
N ALA A 174 -2.42 -6.89 -12.36
CA ALA A 174 -2.34 -5.43 -12.31
C ALA A 174 -1.22 -4.89 -11.40
N SER A 175 -0.19 -5.69 -11.07
CA SER A 175 0.99 -5.24 -10.33
C SER A 175 2.20 -5.03 -11.24
N GLY A 176 3.28 -4.45 -10.70
CA GLY A 176 4.57 -4.36 -11.40
C GLY A 176 5.15 -5.73 -11.76
N SER A 177 4.94 -6.75 -10.92
CA SER A 177 5.31 -8.14 -11.25
C SER A 177 4.46 -8.71 -12.38
N ALA A 178 3.17 -8.38 -12.44
CA ALA A 178 2.28 -8.76 -13.52
C ALA A 178 2.72 -8.11 -14.83
N LEU A 179 3.00 -6.80 -14.82
CA LEU A 179 3.50 -6.07 -16.00
C LEU A 179 4.79 -6.67 -16.55
N ARG A 180 5.74 -7.03 -15.66
CA ARG A 180 6.96 -7.73 -16.05
C ARG A 180 6.68 -9.10 -16.70
N THR A 181 5.71 -9.83 -16.18
CA THR A 181 5.32 -11.15 -16.73
C THR A 181 4.67 -11.00 -18.10
N LEU A 182 3.72 -10.07 -18.25
CA LEU A 182 3.02 -9.78 -19.51
C LEU A 182 3.99 -9.32 -20.61
N SER A 183 5.00 -8.53 -20.25
CA SER A 183 5.99 -7.99 -21.20
C SER A 183 7.14 -8.96 -21.55
N GLY A 184 7.17 -10.17 -20.99
CA GLY A 184 8.27 -11.11 -21.20
C GLY A 184 9.56 -10.71 -20.47
N GLY A 185 9.47 -9.95 -19.36
CA GLY A 185 10.60 -9.63 -18.48
C GLY A 185 11.07 -8.18 -18.52
N MET A 186 10.48 -7.32 -19.33
CA MET A 186 10.83 -5.89 -19.39
C MET A 186 10.49 -5.20 -18.06
N SER A 187 11.21 -4.12 -17.75
CA SER A 187 10.81 -3.22 -16.67
C SER A 187 9.52 -2.47 -17.04
N GLY A 188 8.77 -1.99 -16.04
CA GLY A 188 7.59 -1.18 -16.31
C GLY A 188 7.92 0.07 -17.14
N GLU A 189 9.02 0.76 -16.80
CA GLU A 189 9.50 1.94 -17.53
C GLU A 189 9.78 1.62 -19.01
N ASP A 190 10.49 0.50 -19.29
CA ASP A 190 10.79 0.10 -20.67
C ASP A 190 9.53 -0.25 -21.46
N VAL A 191 8.54 -0.90 -20.82
CA VAL A 191 7.24 -1.24 -21.46
C VAL A 191 6.49 0.02 -21.89
N PHE A 192 6.35 0.99 -20.98
CA PHE A 192 5.65 2.24 -21.30
C PHE A 192 6.41 3.08 -22.35
N ALA A 193 7.75 3.12 -22.27
CA ALA A 193 8.57 3.78 -23.28
C ALA A 193 8.45 3.11 -24.65
N ALA A 194 8.44 1.78 -24.71
CA ALA A 194 8.24 1.03 -25.97
C ALA A 194 6.83 1.26 -26.56
N ALA A 195 5.80 1.24 -25.72
CA ALA A 195 4.43 1.53 -26.14
C ALA A 195 4.30 2.95 -26.72
N ALA A 196 4.93 3.94 -26.09
CA ALA A 196 4.96 5.32 -26.57
C ALA A 196 5.67 5.46 -27.94
N ARG A 197 6.65 4.60 -28.23
CA ARG A 197 7.30 4.52 -29.55
C ARG A 197 6.45 3.79 -30.60
N GLY A 198 5.28 3.26 -30.24
CA GLY A 198 4.38 2.56 -31.15
C GLY A 198 4.67 1.06 -31.32
N GLU A 199 5.46 0.45 -30.46
CA GLU A 199 5.76 -0.98 -30.53
C GLU A 199 4.52 -1.80 -30.18
N ALA A 200 3.97 -2.54 -31.16
CA ALA A 200 2.67 -3.20 -31.06
C ALA A 200 2.53 -4.15 -29.87
N HIS A 201 3.58 -4.93 -29.55
CA HIS A 201 3.55 -5.81 -28.38
C HIS A 201 3.45 -5.01 -27.09
N ALA A 202 4.25 -3.95 -26.92
CA ALA A 202 4.22 -3.11 -25.73
C ALA A 202 2.86 -2.39 -25.58
N GLN A 203 2.29 -1.91 -26.66
CA GLN A 203 0.94 -1.34 -26.65
C GLN A 203 -0.13 -2.33 -26.21
N SER A 204 -0.07 -3.59 -26.67
CA SER A 204 -0.96 -4.67 -26.24
C SER A 204 -0.80 -4.97 -24.74
N VAL A 205 0.44 -5.02 -24.23
CA VAL A 205 0.73 -5.22 -22.81
C VAL A 205 0.16 -4.09 -21.96
N VAL A 206 0.35 -2.83 -22.36
CA VAL A 206 -0.20 -1.67 -21.65
C VAL A 206 -1.72 -1.69 -21.64
N ALA A 207 -2.35 -2.03 -22.77
CA ALA A 207 -3.81 -2.12 -22.87
C ALA A 207 -4.36 -3.21 -21.91
N GLU A 208 -3.81 -4.41 -21.93
CA GLU A 208 -4.22 -5.49 -21.02
C GLU A 208 -3.99 -5.11 -19.56
N PHE A 209 -2.86 -4.51 -19.24
CA PHE A 209 -2.53 -4.07 -17.89
C PHE A 209 -3.52 -3.00 -17.36
N THR A 210 -3.87 -2.02 -18.20
CA THR A 210 -4.84 -0.97 -17.83
C THR A 210 -6.25 -1.52 -17.68
N ASP A 211 -6.65 -2.50 -18.49
CA ASP A 211 -7.93 -3.19 -18.35
C ASP A 211 -8.03 -3.91 -17.01
N TRP A 212 -6.97 -4.62 -16.58
CA TRP A 212 -6.94 -5.28 -15.28
C TRP A 212 -6.93 -4.30 -14.09
N ILE A 213 -6.28 -3.13 -14.23
CA ILE A 213 -6.40 -2.07 -13.22
C ILE A 213 -7.87 -1.64 -13.11
N ALA A 214 -8.53 -1.36 -14.23
CA ALA A 214 -9.92 -0.92 -14.25
C ALA A 214 -10.88 -1.93 -13.62
N VAL A 215 -10.71 -3.22 -13.88
CA VAL A 215 -11.51 -4.30 -13.27
C VAL A 215 -11.45 -4.26 -11.74
N GLY A 216 -10.26 -4.13 -11.17
CA GLY A 216 -10.10 -4.06 -9.71
C GLY A 216 -10.68 -2.78 -9.12
N LEU A 217 -10.43 -1.62 -9.75
CA LEU A 217 -10.96 -0.33 -9.31
C LEU A 217 -12.50 -0.31 -9.35
N ALA A 218 -13.11 -0.86 -10.40
CA ALA A 218 -14.56 -0.98 -10.52
C ALA A 218 -15.14 -1.91 -9.45
N SER A 219 -14.48 -3.03 -9.17
CA SER A 219 -14.88 -3.96 -8.11
C SER A 219 -14.86 -3.28 -6.73
N LEU A 220 -13.79 -2.56 -6.41
CA LEU A 220 -13.67 -1.79 -5.17
C LEU A 220 -14.74 -0.70 -5.08
N THR A 221 -15.02 -0.01 -6.19
CA THR A 221 -16.07 1.01 -6.25
C THR A 221 -17.44 0.42 -5.99
N ASN A 222 -17.73 -0.75 -6.54
CA ASN A 222 -19.02 -1.43 -6.33
C ASN A 222 -19.19 -1.95 -4.89
N ILE A 223 -18.08 -2.17 -4.15
CA ILE A 223 -18.10 -2.65 -2.76
C ILE A 223 -18.10 -1.50 -1.77
N CYS A 224 -17.26 -0.47 -1.99
CA CYS A 224 -16.97 0.58 -1.02
C CYS A 224 -17.65 1.91 -1.34
N ASP A 225 -18.06 2.15 -2.59
CA ASP A 225 -18.63 3.42 -3.07
C ASP A 225 -17.85 4.67 -2.57
N PRO A 226 -16.52 4.75 -2.83
CA PRO A 226 -15.68 5.81 -2.29
C PRO A 226 -15.85 7.13 -3.06
N GLU A 227 -15.53 8.26 -2.42
CA GLU A 227 -15.45 9.58 -3.07
C GLU A 227 -14.17 9.72 -3.91
N VAL A 228 -13.10 9.03 -3.46
CA VAL A 228 -11.78 9.09 -4.07
C VAL A 228 -11.06 7.74 -3.99
N ILE A 229 -10.40 7.38 -5.08
CA ILE A 229 -9.43 6.27 -5.12
C ILE A 229 -8.06 6.88 -5.36
N VAL A 230 -7.16 6.68 -4.40
CA VAL A 230 -5.76 7.10 -4.50
C VAL A 230 -4.94 5.95 -5.07
N ILE A 231 -4.24 6.19 -6.16
CA ILE A 231 -3.35 5.21 -6.79
C ILE A 231 -1.92 5.57 -6.43
N GLY A 232 -1.25 4.71 -5.67
CA GLY A 232 0.14 4.86 -5.21
C GLY A 232 1.02 3.68 -5.64
N GLY A 233 2.23 3.63 -5.07
CA GLY A 233 3.21 2.57 -5.34
C GLY A 233 4.18 2.88 -6.48
N GLY A 234 5.22 2.05 -6.63
CA GLY A 234 6.33 2.32 -7.56
C GLY A 234 5.95 2.32 -9.05
N VAL A 235 4.83 1.68 -9.41
CA VAL A 235 4.35 1.65 -10.81
C VAL A 235 3.70 2.98 -11.22
N VAL A 236 3.25 3.80 -10.27
CA VAL A 236 2.52 5.06 -10.54
C VAL A 236 3.30 6.00 -11.44
N GLN A 237 4.60 6.14 -11.24
CA GLN A 237 5.46 6.98 -12.09
C GLN A 237 5.35 6.60 -13.58
N SER A 238 5.21 5.30 -13.86
CA SER A 238 5.10 4.79 -15.23
C SER A 238 3.69 4.85 -15.79
N ILE A 239 2.64 4.86 -14.94
CA ILE A 239 1.23 4.88 -15.41
C ILE A 239 0.62 6.28 -15.48
N VAL A 240 1.31 7.32 -14.99
CA VAL A 240 0.80 8.71 -15.07
C VAL A 240 0.36 9.07 -16.49
N ASP A 241 1.15 8.69 -17.48
CA ASP A 241 0.86 8.99 -18.90
C ASP A 241 -0.32 8.20 -19.47
N VAL A 242 -0.80 7.16 -18.78
CA VAL A 242 -1.95 6.34 -19.19
C VAL A 242 -3.13 6.43 -18.23
N MET A 243 -3.10 7.35 -17.26
CA MET A 243 -4.19 7.54 -16.30
C MET A 243 -5.53 7.88 -16.98
N ASP A 244 -5.50 8.60 -18.10
CA ASP A 244 -6.71 8.88 -18.88
C ASP A 244 -7.31 7.59 -19.45
N VAL A 245 -6.45 6.66 -19.91
CA VAL A 245 -6.88 5.34 -20.40
C VAL A 245 -7.47 4.52 -19.26
N VAL A 246 -6.78 4.48 -18.10
CA VAL A 246 -7.29 3.80 -16.89
C VAL A 246 -8.66 4.37 -16.49
N SER A 247 -8.81 5.70 -16.49
CA SER A 247 -10.06 6.38 -16.13
C SER A 247 -11.20 6.05 -17.09
N ALA A 248 -10.93 6.00 -18.39
CA ALA A 248 -11.92 5.62 -19.41
C ALA A 248 -12.36 4.15 -19.22
N ARG A 249 -11.41 3.22 -19.10
CA ARG A 249 -11.71 1.80 -18.88
C ARG A 249 -12.43 1.56 -17.56
N PHE A 250 -12.04 2.27 -16.52
CA PHE A 250 -12.71 2.23 -15.23
C PHE A 250 -14.18 2.68 -15.35
N ALA A 251 -14.45 3.79 -16.03
CA ALA A 251 -15.81 4.28 -16.22
C ALA A 251 -16.68 3.28 -17.00
N GLU A 252 -16.12 2.62 -18.03
CA GLU A 252 -16.81 1.56 -18.79
C GLU A 252 -17.11 0.31 -17.92
N ALA A 253 -16.23 0.00 -16.94
CA ALA A 253 -16.37 -1.18 -16.09
C ALA A 253 -17.31 -0.97 -14.89
N LEU A 254 -17.73 0.26 -14.59
CA LEU A 254 -18.61 0.55 -13.47
C LEU A 254 -20.03 0.02 -13.70
N TYR A 255 -20.65 -0.46 -12.62
CA TYR A 255 -22.08 -0.78 -12.64
C TYR A 255 -22.91 0.50 -12.71
N SER A 256 -23.81 0.58 -13.68
CA SER A 256 -24.73 1.72 -13.91
C SER A 256 -24.00 3.09 -13.89
N PRO A 257 -23.00 3.30 -14.79
CA PRO A 257 -22.13 4.49 -14.73
C PRO A 257 -22.92 5.80 -14.90
N GLU A 258 -24.04 5.80 -15.64
CA GLU A 258 -24.87 6.99 -15.87
C GLU A 258 -25.67 7.44 -14.65
N TRP A 259 -25.84 6.56 -13.64
CA TRP A 259 -26.71 6.78 -12.47
C TRP A 259 -25.93 6.98 -11.17
N ARG A 260 -24.59 7.03 -11.24
CA ARG A 260 -23.75 7.24 -10.05
C ARG A 260 -22.68 8.30 -10.30
N GLN A 261 -22.27 8.95 -9.21
CA GLN A 261 -21.04 9.74 -9.24
C GLN A 261 -19.85 8.79 -9.30
N HIS A 262 -18.93 9.04 -10.23
CA HIS A 262 -17.70 8.28 -10.29
C HIS A 262 -16.72 8.79 -9.23
N PRO A 263 -16.04 7.91 -8.49
CA PRO A 263 -14.96 8.34 -7.60
C PRO A 263 -13.86 9.05 -8.39
N ARG A 264 -13.26 10.04 -7.77
CA ARG A 264 -12.08 10.69 -8.35
C ARG A 264 -10.89 9.73 -8.31
N LEU A 265 -10.28 9.45 -9.43
CA LEU A 265 -9.01 8.74 -9.49
C LEU A 265 -7.88 9.77 -9.38
N VAL A 266 -7.04 9.64 -8.37
CA VAL A 266 -5.92 10.56 -8.11
C VAL A 266 -4.64 9.78 -7.80
N THR A 267 -3.50 10.35 -8.12
CA THR A 267 -2.20 9.77 -7.73
C THR A 267 -1.83 10.16 -6.31
N ALA A 268 -1.15 9.26 -5.60
CA ALA A 268 -0.60 9.51 -4.28
C ALA A 268 0.41 10.66 -4.30
N THR A 269 0.41 11.51 -3.27
CA THR A 269 1.23 12.72 -3.20
C THR A 269 2.43 12.60 -2.26
N LEU A 270 2.41 11.66 -1.32
CA LEU A 270 3.46 11.52 -0.31
C LEU A 270 4.63 10.62 -0.75
N GLY A 271 4.48 9.93 -1.90
CA GLY A 271 5.52 9.12 -2.51
C GLY A 271 6.06 8.03 -1.58
N GLU A 272 7.38 7.83 -1.59
CA GLU A 272 8.06 6.81 -0.76
C GLU A 272 7.94 7.05 0.75
N ARG A 273 7.54 8.24 1.17
CA ARG A 273 7.39 8.58 2.60
C ARG A 273 6.03 8.22 3.16
N ALA A 274 5.05 7.88 2.32
CA ALA A 274 3.67 7.63 2.74
C ALA A 274 3.57 6.62 3.89
N GLY A 275 4.24 5.45 3.77
CA GLY A 275 4.25 4.42 4.79
C GLY A 275 4.82 4.90 6.13
N ALA A 276 5.98 5.54 6.12
CA ALA A 276 6.63 6.05 7.33
C ALA A 276 5.85 7.21 7.98
N ILE A 277 5.34 8.16 7.18
CA ILE A 277 4.47 9.25 7.66
C ILE A 277 3.18 8.67 8.26
N GLY A 278 2.53 7.74 7.58
CA GLY A 278 1.32 7.09 8.08
C GLY A 278 1.55 6.33 9.37
N SER A 279 2.67 5.61 9.47
CA SER A 279 3.10 4.96 10.70
C SER A 279 3.28 5.97 11.84
N ALA A 280 3.93 7.11 11.59
CA ALA A 280 4.08 8.15 12.60
C ALA A 280 2.73 8.75 13.05
N LEU A 281 1.84 9.03 12.10
CA LEU A 281 0.52 9.59 12.39
C LEU A 281 -0.37 8.61 13.16
N ILE A 282 -0.34 7.31 12.83
CA ILE A 282 -1.17 6.28 13.47
C ILE A 282 -0.68 5.96 14.88
N SER A 283 0.58 6.23 15.22
CA SER A 283 1.15 5.98 16.54
C SER A 283 0.40 6.71 17.68
N SER A 284 -0.28 7.80 17.35
CA SER A 284 -1.08 8.59 18.29
C SER A 284 -2.43 7.93 18.64
N LEU A 285 -2.85 6.88 17.91
CA LEU A 285 -4.08 6.13 18.17
C LEU A 285 -3.86 4.98 19.19
N ALA A 286 -2.62 4.72 19.62
CA ALA A 286 -2.24 3.64 20.53
C ALA A 286 -2.52 3.96 22.01
#